data_fd7ec47db42cd8affccb251b49661445
#
_entry.id   fd7ec47db42cd8affccb251b49661445
#
_cell.length_a   1.000
_cell.length_b   1.000
_cell.length_c   1.000
_cell.angle_alpha   90.00
_cell.angle_beta   90.00
_cell.angle_gamma   90.00
#
_symmetry.space_group_name_H-M   'P 1'
#
loop_
_entity.id
_entity.type
_entity.pdbx_description
1 polymer ?
#
loop_
_entity_poly.entity_id
_entity_poly.type
_entity_poly.pdbx_seq_one_letter_code
_entity_poly.pdbx_strand_id
1 'polypeptide(L)'
;VELHQRIVSAPVDFGAIRSEFGLASAYPAEATAAARDAIDAFAGARADRTDIPFVTIDPPGAMDLDQAVHIEHTSSGFTVHYAIADVGAVIDPAGPLAREAGVRGQTFYLPDGTVPLHPPILSENSASLLPDQNRPAALWTIECDENAEPQRFSVIRATVRSRARLDYASVQADADANRLHPSIAALPEFGKRRIEAGLARGAIGLRLPAQSVIRDDKAVGHWRLVVEPRTAADDWNEQISLLTGMCAARIMLNGSASDSAPSVGERIALLRTMPPPAESAIDSMRRTAAALGVDWPADQSVGRMLAGLDPNAPATLVLMSEATGLLRGAGYTVLDGAVAGANGSGAGRSAGAPSAGGVRSAVGAELEGDSRSAGDSQSLGGVGSPGGADWPDRAGSVGGVATSGGPGAVDRKGSAGTRGGVVSAGPGGGRTGAKPTSNPQTVNNLQHSAIGAPYAHVTAPLRRLADRFATEICLARCAGTEVPQWVRDGLVPTAESMKRSDSLAGKVERACIDLTESTLLAERNGAIFEAVVVREANGTRPAEVFIADPPVVGPCIGAPPEGEQVQVRLVAADPTTRKISFGYPI
;
A
#
# COMPACT_ATOMS: atom_id res chain seq x y z
N VAL A 1 -23.68 -15.73 17.31
CA VAL A 1 -23.64 -15.39 18.76
C VAL A 1 -23.61 -13.87 18.81
N GLU A 2 -24.72 -13.21 19.18
CA GLU A 2 -24.74 -11.78 19.49
C GLU A 2 -23.91 -11.58 20.77
N LEU A 3 -22.64 -11.18 20.59
CA LEU A 3 -21.81 -10.71 21.67
C LEU A 3 -22.35 -9.33 22.10
N HIS A 4 -22.98 -9.27 23.25
CA HIS A 4 -23.26 -8.00 23.94
C HIS A 4 -21.91 -7.38 24.31
N GLN A 5 -21.32 -6.61 23.37
CA GLN A 5 -20.09 -5.88 23.61
C GLN A 5 -20.33 -4.85 24.72
N ARG A 6 -19.69 -5.06 25.85
CA ARG A 6 -19.51 -4.01 26.84
C ARG A 6 -18.55 -3.00 26.23
N ILE A 7 -19.07 -1.89 25.69
CA ILE A 7 -18.24 -0.84 25.08
C ILE A 7 -17.32 -0.28 26.17
N VAL A 8 -16.07 -0.68 26.13
CA VAL A 8 -15.03 -0.14 27.00
C VAL A 8 -14.45 1.09 26.31
N SER A 9 -14.52 2.25 26.96
CA SER A 9 -13.89 3.49 26.49
C SER A 9 -13.08 4.11 27.61
N ALA A 10 -11.99 4.79 27.25
CA ALA A 10 -11.11 5.46 28.21
C ALA A 10 -10.60 6.80 27.65
N PRO A 11 -10.22 7.76 28.55
CA PRO A 11 -9.56 8.98 28.12
C PRO A 11 -8.15 8.66 27.61
N VAL A 12 -7.83 9.08 26.37
CA VAL A 12 -6.52 8.91 25.75
C VAL A 12 -6.05 10.25 25.19
N ASP A 13 -4.81 10.64 25.49
CA ASP A 13 -4.15 11.82 24.94
C ASP A 13 -3.06 11.42 23.93
N PHE A 14 -3.26 11.76 22.67
CA PHE A 14 -2.31 11.50 21.59
C PHE A 14 -1.28 12.63 21.40
N GLY A 15 -1.35 13.72 22.16
CA GLY A 15 -0.42 14.85 22.09
C GLY A 15 1.03 14.45 22.40
N ALA A 16 1.20 13.53 23.36
CA ALA A 16 2.51 12.97 23.69
C ALA A 16 3.16 12.22 22.50
N ILE A 17 2.36 11.48 21.71
CA ILE A 17 2.82 10.78 20.51
C ILE A 17 3.27 11.77 19.44
N ARG A 18 2.52 12.87 19.21
CA ARG A 18 2.96 13.93 18.29
C ARG A 18 4.31 14.50 18.69
N SER A 19 4.50 14.76 19.97
CA SER A 19 5.76 15.30 20.49
C SER A 19 6.92 14.31 20.38
N GLU A 20 6.69 13.05 20.72
CA GLU A 20 7.68 11.96 20.65
C GLU A 20 8.21 11.75 19.23
N PHE A 21 7.31 11.76 18.24
CA PHE A 21 7.66 11.54 16.84
C PHE A 21 7.96 12.83 16.07
N GLY A 22 7.99 13.98 16.73
CA GLY A 22 8.32 15.26 16.10
C GLY A 22 7.34 15.69 15.01
N LEU A 23 6.06 15.34 15.13
CA LEU A 23 5.03 15.67 14.15
C LEU A 23 4.61 17.13 14.28
N ALA A 24 5.18 18.00 13.43
CA ALA A 24 4.84 19.42 13.41
C ALA A 24 3.47 19.65 12.76
N SER A 25 2.47 20.05 13.52
CA SER A 25 1.14 20.42 13.02
C SER A 25 1.14 21.79 12.31
N ALA A 26 2.03 22.70 12.69
CA ALA A 26 2.18 24.01 12.08
C ALA A 26 3.05 23.95 10.82
N TYR A 27 2.78 24.85 9.88
CA TYR A 27 3.60 25.07 8.69
C TYR A 27 4.41 26.35 8.83
N PRO A 28 5.58 26.45 8.14
CA PRO A 28 6.26 27.73 7.97
C PRO A 28 5.32 28.77 7.37
N ALA A 29 5.43 30.01 7.83
CA ALA A 29 4.54 31.09 7.38
C ALA A 29 4.58 31.28 5.85
N GLU A 30 5.76 31.12 5.24
CA GLU A 30 5.97 31.19 3.80
C GLU A 30 5.25 30.04 3.03
N ALA A 31 5.21 28.83 3.59
CA ALA A 31 4.51 27.70 2.98
C ALA A 31 2.98 27.91 3.07
N THR A 32 2.51 28.43 4.21
CA THR A 32 1.08 28.79 4.39
C THR A 32 0.64 29.90 3.43
N ALA A 33 1.49 30.93 3.25
CA ALA A 33 1.24 32.01 2.29
C ALA A 33 1.19 31.45 0.85
N ALA A 34 2.17 30.65 0.46
CA ALA A 34 2.22 30.02 -0.86
C ALA A 34 0.99 29.11 -1.13
N ALA A 35 0.47 28.42 -0.11
CA ALA A 35 -0.75 27.62 -0.25
C ALA A 35 -2.00 28.48 -0.44
N ARG A 36 -2.07 29.66 0.22
CA ARG A 36 -3.18 30.61 0.05
C ARG A 36 -3.18 31.26 -1.32
N ASP A 37 -1.98 31.61 -1.80
CA ASP A 37 -1.78 32.36 -3.03
C ASP A 37 -1.55 31.42 -4.24
N ALA A 38 -1.77 30.11 -4.07
CA ALA A 38 -1.57 29.11 -5.10
C ALA A 38 -2.46 29.36 -6.31
N ILE A 39 -1.84 29.39 -7.49
CA ILE A 39 -2.51 29.62 -8.77
C ILE A 39 -2.28 28.39 -9.66
N ASP A 40 -3.32 27.97 -10.36
CA ASP A 40 -3.23 26.93 -11.38
C ASP A 40 -2.39 27.41 -12.58
N ALA A 41 -1.17 26.88 -12.68
CA ALA A 41 -0.22 27.24 -13.75
C ALA A 41 -0.70 26.79 -15.15
N PHE A 42 -1.70 25.93 -15.23
CA PHE A 42 -2.22 25.36 -16.49
C PHE A 42 -3.67 25.73 -16.76
N ALA A 43 -4.25 26.70 -16.06
CA ALA A 43 -5.67 27.08 -16.16
C ALA A 43 -6.12 27.32 -17.61
N GLY A 44 -5.29 27.97 -18.45
CA GLY A 44 -5.61 28.27 -19.85
C GLY A 44 -5.43 27.10 -20.83
N ALA A 45 -4.84 25.99 -20.39
CA ALA A 45 -4.54 24.83 -21.24
C ALA A 45 -5.33 23.57 -20.86
N ARG A 46 -6.22 23.64 -19.85
CA ARG A 46 -7.02 22.50 -19.41
C ARG A 46 -8.15 22.18 -20.37
N ALA A 47 -8.38 20.91 -20.60
CA ALA A 47 -9.62 20.46 -21.23
C ALA A 47 -10.79 20.67 -20.25
N ASP A 48 -11.89 21.25 -20.72
CA ASP A 48 -13.13 21.29 -19.93
C ASP A 48 -13.80 19.91 -19.99
N ARG A 49 -13.90 19.26 -18.85
CA ARG A 49 -14.56 17.96 -18.65
C ARG A 49 -15.54 18.02 -17.46
N THR A 50 -16.15 19.19 -17.28
CA THR A 50 -17.21 19.40 -16.30
C THR A 50 -18.53 18.72 -16.69
N ASP A 51 -18.64 18.23 -17.91
CA ASP A 51 -19.73 17.40 -18.44
C ASP A 51 -19.80 16.01 -17.80
N ILE A 52 -18.64 15.43 -17.44
CA ILE A 52 -18.58 14.09 -16.81
C ILE A 52 -19.15 14.19 -15.38
N PRO A 53 -20.14 13.34 -15.03
CA PRO A 53 -20.80 13.42 -13.72
C PRO A 53 -20.00 12.68 -12.63
N PHE A 54 -18.83 13.21 -12.28
CA PHE A 54 -17.98 12.63 -11.24
C PHE A 54 -18.65 12.61 -9.86
N VAL A 55 -18.31 11.62 -9.05
CA VAL A 55 -18.59 11.56 -7.60
C VAL A 55 -17.32 11.18 -6.86
N THR A 56 -17.18 11.63 -5.61
CA THR A 56 -16.11 11.14 -4.71
C THR A 56 -16.67 10.08 -3.77
N ILE A 57 -15.81 9.13 -3.33
CA ILE A 57 -16.14 8.07 -2.36
C ILE A 57 -15.03 8.07 -1.31
N ASP A 58 -15.31 8.64 -0.15
CA ASP A 58 -14.34 8.89 0.90
C ASP A 58 -14.94 8.57 2.27
N PRO A 59 -14.15 8.45 3.34
CA PRO A 59 -14.67 8.31 4.69
C PRO A 59 -15.58 9.49 5.10
N PRO A 60 -16.56 9.26 5.97
CA PRO A 60 -17.44 10.34 6.45
C PRO A 60 -16.63 11.50 7.03
N GLY A 61 -16.93 12.72 6.58
CA GLY A 61 -16.27 13.94 7.06
C GLY A 61 -14.94 14.29 6.39
N ALA A 62 -14.38 13.45 5.53
CA ALA A 62 -13.17 13.78 4.78
C ALA A 62 -13.36 15.04 3.93
N MET A 63 -12.36 15.93 3.98
CA MET A 63 -12.34 17.19 3.21
C MET A 63 -11.20 17.22 2.17
N ASP A 64 -10.22 16.35 2.28
CA ASP A 64 -9.08 16.20 1.38
C ASP A 64 -9.40 15.17 0.27
N LEU A 65 -10.36 15.52 -0.58
CA LEU A 65 -10.90 14.63 -1.62
C LEU A 65 -9.92 14.55 -2.80
N ASP A 66 -9.07 13.57 -2.78
CA ASP A 66 -8.04 13.33 -3.80
C ASP A 66 -8.61 12.88 -5.15
N GLN A 67 -9.76 12.17 -5.14
CA GLN A 67 -10.21 11.32 -6.22
C GLN A 67 -11.70 11.52 -6.50
N ALA A 68 -12.07 11.59 -7.80
CA ALA A 68 -13.45 11.53 -8.22
C ALA A 68 -13.61 10.58 -9.41
N VAL A 69 -14.66 9.79 -9.42
CA VAL A 69 -14.85 8.66 -10.33
C VAL A 69 -16.15 8.76 -11.11
N HIS A 70 -16.10 8.28 -12.36
CA HIS A 70 -17.24 7.94 -13.18
C HIS A 70 -16.91 6.67 -13.97
N ILE A 71 -17.78 5.65 -13.91
CA ILE A 71 -17.60 4.37 -14.59
C ILE A 71 -18.78 4.13 -15.51
N GLU A 72 -18.49 3.94 -16.80
CA GLU A 72 -19.48 3.58 -17.81
C GLU A 72 -19.32 2.13 -18.23
N HIS A 73 -20.44 1.41 -18.33
CA HIS A 73 -20.48 0.14 -19.02
C HIS A 73 -20.65 0.38 -20.51
N THR A 74 -19.77 -0.20 -21.32
CA THR A 74 -19.78 -0.07 -22.79
C THR A 74 -20.05 -1.41 -23.45
N SER A 75 -20.28 -1.42 -24.78
CA SER A 75 -20.46 -2.66 -25.53
C SER A 75 -19.22 -3.57 -25.56
N SER A 76 -18.05 -3.03 -25.22
CA SER A 76 -16.75 -3.76 -25.22
C SER A 76 -16.17 -3.97 -23.82
N GLY A 77 -16.88 -3.57 -22.78
CA GLY A 77 -16.42 -3.66 -21.39
C GLY A 77 -16.71 -2.40 -20.59
N PHE A 78 -15.69 -1.70 -20.09
CA PHE A 78 -15.86 -0.53 -19.22
C PHE A 78 -15.01 0.65 -19.68
N THR A 79 -15.50 1.86 -19.43
CA THR A 79 -14.68 3.08 -19.46
C THR A 79 -14.67 3.67 -18.05
N VAL A 80 -13.48 3.84 -17.50
CA VAL A 80 -13.26 4.49 -16.20
C VAL A 80 -12.70 5.88 -16.44
N HIS A 81 -13.42 6.88 -15.99
CA HIS A 81 -12.94 8.26 -15.86
C HIS A 81 -12.59 8.49 -14.39
N TYR A 82 -11.32 8.75 -14.12
CA TYR A 82 -10.82 8.95 -12.75
C TYR A 82 -10.06 10.27 -12.68
N ALA A 83 -10.64 11.23 -12.01
CA ALA A 83 -10.05 12.54 -11.81
C ALA A 83 -9.27 12.56 -10.49
N ILE A 84 -8.00 12.93 -10.56
CA ILE A 84 -7.11 13.06 -9.40
C ILE A 84 -6.75 14.54 -9.22
N ALA A 85 -6.78 15.05 -8.01
CA ALA A 85 -6.43 16.44 -7.69
C ALA A 85 -5.06 16.81 -8.29
N ASP A 86 -5.00 17.86 -9.13
CA ASP A 86 -3.76 18.24 -9.84
C ASP A 86 -2.88 19.16 -8.98
N VAL A 87 -2.31 18.57 -7.93
CA VAL A 87 -1.40 19.28 -6.99
C VAL A 87 -0.15 19.81 -7.70
N GLY A 88 0.30 19.12 -8.76
CA GLY A 88 1.45 19.54 -9.55
C GLY A 88 1.26 20.90 -10.24
N ALA A 89 0.01 21.26 -10.54
CA ALA A 89 -0.32 22.50 -11.22
C ALA A 89 -0.35 23.72 -10.29
N VAL A 90 -0.55 23.52 -8.99
CA VAL A 90 -0.76 24.61 -8.02
C VAL A 90 0.42 24.81 -7.06
N ILE A 91 1.41 23.93 -7.09
CA ILE A 91 2.61 24.02 -6.25
C ILE A 91 3.82 24.36 -7.12
N ASP A 92 4.43 25.53 -6.88
CA ASP A 92 5.71 25.90 -7.50
C ASP A 92 6.80 24.90 -7.06
N PRO A 93 7.47 24.18 -8.00
CA PRO A 93 8.51 23.20 -7.67
C PRO A 93 9.68 23.76 -6.87
N ALA A 94 10.03 25.03 -7.03
CA ALA A 94 11.11 25.71 -6.32
C ALA A 94 10.61 26.43 -5.05
N GLY A 95 9.30 26.45 -4.83
CA GLY A 95 8.64 27.23 -3.78
C GLY A 95 8.75 26.62 -2.38
N PRO A 96 8.37 27.40 -1.35
CA PRO A 96 8.43 26.96 0.04
C PRO A 96 7.47 25.79 0.32
N LEU A 97 6.32 25.74 -0.37
CA LEU A 97 5.35 24.67 -0.21
C LEU A 97 5.89 23.33 -0.70
N ALA A 98 6.65 23.32 -1.83
CA ALA A 98 7.30 22.10 -2.32
C ALA A 98 8.41 21.62 -1.38
N ARG A 99 9.19 22.55 -0.80
CA ARG A 99 10.22 22.20 0.19
C ARG A 99 9.61 21.57 1.45
N GLU A 100 8.52 22.16 1.97
CA GLU A 100 7.82 21.63 3.15
C GLU A 100 7.21 20.25 2.88
N ALA A 101 6.58 20.04 1.72
CA ALA A 101 6.08 18.74 1.32
C ALA A 101 7.21 17.69 1.22
N GLY A 102 8.40 18.09 0.73
CA GLY A 102 9.60 17.24 0.69
C GLY A 102 10.09 16.80 2.07
N VAL A 103 9.92 17.64 3.10
CA VAL A 103 10.24 17.30 4.49
C VAL A 103 9.22 16.34 5.06
N ARG A 104 7.92 16.59 4.86
CA ARG A 104 6.83 15.80 5.44
C ARG A 104 6.67 14.42 4.77
N GLY A 105 6.80 14.34 3.47
CA GLY A 105 6.60 13.13 2.66
C GLY A 105 5.14 12.74 2.51
N GLN A 106 4.38 12.66 3.61
CA GLN A 106 2.95 12.31 3.59
C GLN A 106 2.18 12.91 4.77
N THR A 107 0.84 12.76 4.71
CA THR A 107 -0.06 13.04 5.82
C THR A 107 0.06 11.94 6.89
N PHE A 108 0.11 12.33 8.16
CA PHE A 108 0.05 11.41 9.30
C PHE A 108 -1.34 11.47 9.92
N TYR A 109 -1.92 10.31 10.14
CA TYR A 109 -3.24 10.14 10.73
C TYR A 109 -3.12 9.69 12.17
N LEU A 110 -3.75 10.43 13.08
CA LEU A 110 -3.89 10.05 14.47
C LEU A 110 -5.40 10.02 14.80
N PRO A 111 -5.83 9.30 15.84
CA PRO A 111 -7.26 9.19 16.14
C PRO A 111 -7.95 10.53 16.42
N ASP A 112 -7.24 11.50 16.98
CA ASP A 112 -7.74 12.82 17.35
C ASP A 112 -7.52 13.91 16.28
N GLY A 113 -6.96 13.56 15.10
CA GLY A 113 -6.77 14.46 13.95
C GLY A 113 -5.54 14.14 13.12
N THR A 114 -5.35 14.91 12.07
CA THR A 114 -4.29 14.70 11.07
C THR A 114 -3.14 15.69 11.20
N VAL A 115 -1.96 15.30 10.71
CA VAL A 115 -0.85 16.20 10.40
C VAL A 115 -0.67 16.16 8.88
N PRO A 116 -1.34 17.07 8.14
CA PRO A 116 -1.44 16.98 6.68
C PRO A 116 -0.12 17.23 5.96
N LEU A 117 0.03 16.65 4.75
CA LEU A 117 1.16 16.92 3.85
C LEU A 117 1.17 18.39 3.40
N HIS A 118 0.02 18.92 3.08
CA HIS A 118 -0.17 20.30 2.62
C HIS A 118 -1.07 21.08 3.57
N PRO A 119 -0.92 22.43 3.67
CA PRO A 119 -1.81 23.25 4.48
C PRO A 119 -3.29 23.02 4.11
N PRO A 120 -4.22 22.93 5.10
CA PRO A 120 -5.63 22.62 4.87
C PRO A 120 -6.32 23.58 3.88
N ILE A 121 -5.87 24.85 3.81
CA ILE A 121 -6.38 25.81 2.82
C ILE A 121 -6.17 25.33 1.38
N LEU A 122 -5.18 24.47 1.13
CA LEU A 122 -4.93 23.81 -0.15
C LEU A 122 -5.60 22.44 -0.19
N SER A 123 -5.22 21.54 0.72
CA SER A 123 -5.61 20.12 0.66
C SER A 123 -7.08 19.86 0.95
N GLU A 124 -7.73 20.70 1.77
CA GLU A 124 -9.13 20.52 2.15
C GLU A 124 -10.06 21.56 1.48
N ASN A 125 -9.49 22.44 0.63
CA ASN A 125 -10.25 23.48 -0.04
C ASN A 125 -9.86 23.62 -1.52
N SER A 126 -8.84 24.42 -1.87
CA SER A 126 -8.62 24.87 -3.25
C SER A 126 -8.19 23.75 -4.20
N ALA A 127 -7.48 22.72 -3.74
CA ALA A 127 -7.09 21.55 -4.54
C ALA A 127 -8.00 20.34 -4.34
N SER A 128 -8.82 20.29 -3.30
CA SER A 128 -9.74 19.19 -3.03
C SER A 128 -10.89 19.14 -4.06
N LEU A 129 -11.26 17.94 -4.52
CA LEU A 129 -12.33 17.72 -5.49
C LEU A 129 -13.73 17.83 -4.86
N LEU A 130 -13.95 18.88 -4.10
CA LEU A 130 -15.21 19.18 -3.41
C LEU A 130 -16.39 19.27 -4.39
N PRO A 131 -17.59 18.81 -3.99
CA PRO A 131 -18.76 18.79 -4.86
C PRO A 131 -19.16 20.20 -5.32
N ASP A 132 -19.76 20.27 -6.51
CA ASP A 132 -20.31 21.46 -7.15
C ASP A 132 -19.30 22.59 -7.43
N GLN A 133 -18.00 22.28 -7.38
CA GLN A 133 -16.93 23.21 -7.68
C GLN A 133 -16.09 22.74 -8.87
N ASN A 134 -15.73 23.67 -9.75
CA ASN A 134 -14.78 23.39 -10.81
C ASN A 134 -13.38 23.29 -10.21
N ARG A 135 -12.70 22.15 -10.43
CA ARG A 135 -11.39 21.87 -9.86
C ARG A 135 -10.39 21.40 -10.92
N PRO A 136 -9.12 21.81 -10.79
CA PRO A 136 -8.04 21.28 -11.61
C PRO A 136 -7.79 19.81 -11.25
N ALA A 137 -7.75 18.95 -12.28
CA ALA A 137 -7.49 17.54 -12.10
C ALA A 137 -6.54 16.98 -13.18
N ALA A 138 -5.80 15.94 -12.82
CA ALA A 138 -5.21 14.99 -13.76
C ALA A 138 -6.29 13.93 -14.04
N LEU A 139 -6.88 14.00 -15.22
CA LEU A 139 -7.98 13.12 -15.62
C LEU A 139 -7.45 11.90 -16.35
N TRP A 140 -7.60 10.76 -15.74
CA TRP A 140 -7.37 9.43 -16.32
C TRP A 140 -8.61 8.96 -17.07
N THR A 141 -8.42 8.51 -18.31
CA THR A 141 -9.42 7.79 -19.08
C THR A 141 -8.87 6.41 -19.38
N ILE A 142 -9.53 5.37 -18.88
CA ILE A 142 -9.06 3.97 -18.98
C ILE A 142 -10.18 3.16 -19.61
N GLU A 143 -9.94 2.67 -20.82
CA GLU A 143 -10.84 1.76 -21.51
C GLU A 143 -10.42 0.33 -21.20
N CYS A 144 -11.36 -0.45 -20.69
CA CYS A 144 -11.15 -1.84 -20.28
C CYS A 144 -12.02 -2.77 -21.12
N ASP A 145 -11.56 -4.02 -21.28
CA ASP A 145 -12.35 -5.09 -21.88
C ASP A 145 -13.44 -5.61 -20.93
N GLU A 146 -14.14 -6.67 -21.36
CA GLU A 146 -15.19 -7.32 -20.57
C GLU A 146 -14.70 -7.91 -19.24
N ASN A 147 -13.41 -8.22 -19.12
CA ASN A 147 -12.78 -8.69 -17.88
C ASN A 147 -12.25 -7.56 -17.01
N ALA A 148 -12.57 -6.31 -17.39
CA ALA A 148 -12.06 -5.09 -16.77
C ALA A 148 -10.52 -4.96 -16.84
N GLU A 149 -9.84 -5.61 -17.82
CA GLU A 149 -8.41 -5.41 -18.07
C GLU A 149 -8.18 -4.21 -18.98
N PRO A 150 -7.22 -3.31 -18.63
CA PRO A 150 -7.00 -2.07 -19.34
C PRO A 150 -6.41 -2.31 -20.75
N GLN A 151 -7.08 -1.79 -21.77
CA GLN A 151 -6.70 -1.88 -23.18
C GLN A 151 -6.06 -0.59 -23.69
N ARG A 152 -6.69 0.56 -23.38
CA ARG A 152 -6.19 1.90 -23.71
C ARG A 152 -6.35 2.80 -22.50
N PHE A 153 -5.38 3.63 -22.25
CA PHE A 153 -5.41 4.55 -21.12
C PHE A 153 -4.56 5.79 -21.38
N SER A 154 -4.98 6.90 -20.86
CA SER A 154 -4.26 8.18 -20.96
C SER A 154 -4.57 9.06 -19.75
N VAL A 155 -3.73 10.07 -19.54
CA VAL A 155 -3.96 11.11 -18.56
C VAL A 155 -3.73 12.48 -19.18
N ILE A 156 -4.63 13.42 -18.89
CA ILE A 156 -4.57 14.82 -19.34
C ILE A 156 -4.89 15.76 -18.18
N ARG A 157 -4.46 17.02 -18.29
CA ARG A 157 -4.94 18.06 -17.40
C ARG A 157 -6.33 18.50 -17.81
N ALA A 158 -7.28 18.47 -16.87
CA ALA A 158 -8.66 18.86 -17.12
C ALA A 158 -9.20 19.73 -15.98
N THR A 159 -10.26 20.48 -16.29
CA THR A 159 -11.17 21.04 -15.29
C THR A 159 -12.34 20.08 -15.14
N VAL A 160 -12.60 19.64 -13.92
CA VAL A 160 -13.68 18.70 -13.60
C VAL A 160 -14.63 19.28 -12.55
N ARG A 161 -15.82 18.66 -12.40
CA ARG A 161 -16.76 19.00 -11.34
C ARG A 161 -17.35 17.72 -10.75
N SER A 162 -17.10 17.47 -9.47
CA SER A 162 -17.79 16.43 -8.71
C SER A 162 -19.25 16.84 -8.46
N ARG A 163 -20.17 15.86 -8.51
CA ARG A 163 -21.62 16.08 -8.30
C ARG A 163 -22.09 15.67 -6.92
N ALA A 164 -21.35 14.78 -6.27
CA ALA A 164 -21.70 14.27 -4.95
C ALA A 164 -20.45 13.81 -4.21
N ARG A 165 -20.51 13.87 -2.89
CA ARG A 165 -19.58 13.21 -1.98
C ARG A 165 -20.31 12.04 -1.32
N LEU A 166 -19.86 10.83 -1.62
CA LEU A 166 -20.39 9.58 -1.09
C LEU A 166 -19.44 9.02 -0.04
N ASP A 167 -19.91 8.11 0.77
CA ASP A 167 -19.09 7.32 1.70
C ASP A 167 -19.28 5.82 1.46
N TYR A 168 -18.34 5.00 1.95
CA TYR A 168 -18.33 3.55 1.70
C TYR A 168 -19.58 2.86 2.22
N ALA A 169 -20.08 3.24 3.39
CA ALA A 169 -21.26 2.64 4.00
C ALA A 169 -22.53 2.96 3.20
N SER A 170 -22.69 4.22 2.73
CA SER A 170 -23.80 4.61 1.87
C SER A 170 -23.73 3.93 0.51
N VAL A 171 -22.54 3.81 -0.10
CA VAL A 171 -22.35 3.08 -1.37
C VAL A 171 -22.70 1.61 -1.20
N GLN A 172 -22.30 0.97 -0.10
CA GLN A 172 -22.67 -0.42 0.17
C GLN A 172 -24.20 -0.58 0.33
N ALA A 173 -24.83 0.26 1.15
CA ALA A 173 -26.26 0.21 1.37
C ALA A 173 -27.07 0.47 0.08
N ASP A 174 -26.59 1.39 -0.77
CA ASP A 174 -27.21 1.67 -2.06
C ASP A 174 -27.00 0.53 -3.07
N ALA A 175 -25.84 -0.15 -3.03
CA ALA A 175 -25.60 -1.35 -3.83
C ALA A 175 -26.54 -2.48 -3.43
N ASP A 176 -26.71 -2.73 -2.14
CA ASP A 176 -27.61 -3.78 -1.60
C ASP A 176 -29.09 -3.49 -1.95
N ALA A 177 -29.44 -2.20 -2.05
CA ALA A 177 -30.78 -1.74 -2.44
C ALA A 177 -30.96 -1.55 -3.96
N ASN A 178 -29.95 -1.86 -4.79
CA ASN A 178 -29.95 -1.65 -6.25
C ASN A 178 -30.30 -0.20 -6.66
N ARG A 179 -29.78 0.79 -5.96
CA ARG A 179 -30.01 2.22 -6.19
C ARG A 179 -28.74 3.07 -6.18
N LEU A 180 -27.64 2.48 -6.59
CA LEU A 180 -26.37 3.20 -6.70
C LEU A 180 -26.50 4.49 -7.50
N HIS A 181 -25.71 5.49 -7.15
CA HIS A 181 -25.58 6.70 -7.95
C HIS A 181 -25.23 6.34 -9.41
N PRO A 182 -25.86 6.95 -10.43
CA PRO A 182 -25.65 6.59 -11.83
C PRO A 182 -24.19 6.59 -12.26
N SER A 183 -23.36 7.49 -11.73
CA SER A 183 -21.93 7.59 -12.04
C SER A 183 -21.11 6.35 -11.64
N ILE A 184 -21.61 5.54 -10.72
CA ILE A 184 -20.95 4.35 -10.19
C ILE A 184 -21.83 3.08 -10.27
N ALA A 185 -22.87 3.11 -11.11
CA ALA A 185 -23.76 1.96 -11.26
C ALA A 185 -23.01 0.68 -11.69
N ALA A 186 -21.93 0.81 -12.46
CA ALA A 186 -21.10 -0.31 -12.90
C ALA A 186 -20.04 -0.74 -11.88
N LEU A 187 -19.84 -0.02 -10.76
CA LEU A 187 -18.77 -0.26 -9.80
C LEU A 187 -18.75 -1.68 -9.21
N PRO A 188 -19.88 -2.30 -8.80
CA PRO A 188 -19.86 -3.65 -8.24
C PRO A 188 -19.40 -4.72 -9.25
N GLU A 189 -19.82 -4.62 -10.50
CA GLU A 189 -19.42 -5.56 -11.55
C GLU A 189 -17.94 -5.36 -11.91
N PHE A 190 -17.56 -4.14 -12.16
CA PHE A 190 -16.17 -3.75 -12.45
C PHE A 190 -15.23 -4.24 -11.33
N GLY A 191 -15.54 -3.91 -10.07
CA GLY A 191 -14.72 -4.27 -8.91
C GLY A 191 -14.53 -5.78 -8.76
N LYS A 192 -15.62 -6.58 -8.91
CA LYS A 192 -15.54 -8.04 -8.86
C LYS A 192 -14.63 -8.61 -9.97
N ARG A 193 -14.75 -8.11 -11.20
CA ARG A 193 -13.89 -8.55 -12.33
C ARG A 193 -12.43 -8.18 -12.09
N ARG A 194 -12.15 -7.00 -11.56
CA ARG A 194 -10.79 -6.57 -11.21
C ARG A 194 -10.16 -7.42 -10.10
N ILE A 195 -10.94 -7.76 -9.06
CA ILE A 195 -10.48 -8.66 -7.99
C ILE A 195 -10.10 -10.02 -8.56
N GLU A 196 -10.96 -10.61 -9.39
CA GLU A 196 -10.68 -11.91 -10.03
C GLU A 196 -9.46 -11.85 -10.94
N ALA A 197 -9.33 -10.80 -11.74
CA ALA A 197 -8.15 -10.56 -12.57
C ALA A 197 -6.86 -10.41 -11.72
N GLY A 198 -6.95 -9.76 -10.56
CA GLY A 198 -5.86 -9.68 -9.58
C GLY A 198 -5.44 -11.05 -9.06
N LEU A 199 -6.39 -11.86 -8.63
CA LEU A 199 -6.14 -13.23 -8.17
C LEU A 199 -5.53 -14.11 -9.28
N ALA A 200 -5.97 -13.93 -10.52
CA ALA A 200 -5.40 -14.63 -11.66
C ALA A 200 -3.94 -14.24 -11.94
N ARG A 201 -3.54 -13.00 -11.64
CA ARG A 201 -2.14 -12.54 -11.71
C ARG A 201 -1.30 -12.95 -10.51
N GLY A 202 -1.88 -13.58 -9.50
CA GLY A 202 -1.21 -13.96 -8.27
C GLY A 202 -1.15 -12.86 -7.21
N ALA A 203 -2.02 -11.86 -7.29
CA ALA A 203 -2.17 -10.83 -6.24
C ALA A 203 -2.49 -11.47 -4.89
N ILE A 204 -1.97 -10.89 -3.81
CA ILE A 204 -2.18 -11.34 -2.43
C ILE A 204 -2.93 -10.25 -1.68
N GLY A 205 -4.23 -10.42 -1.52
CA GLY A 205 -5.07 -9.53 -0.73
C GLY A 205 -5.21 -10.03 0.70
N LEU A 206 -4.93 -9.18 1.67
CA LEU A 206 -5.17 -9.49 3.08
C LEU A 206 -6.49 -8.82 3.51
N ARG A 207 -7.43 -9.63 4.00
CA ARG A 207 -8.70 -9.17 4.55
C ARG A 207 -8.70 -9.25 6.08
N LEU A 208 -7.61 -8.77 6.68
CA LEU A 208 -7.55 -8.67 8.13
C LEU A 208 -8.57 -7.63 8.61
N PRO A 209 -9.31 -7.93 9.68
CA PRO A 209 -10.12 -6.93 10.35
C PRO A 209 -9.22 -5.78 10.80
N ALA A 210 -9.55 -4.56 10.38
CA ALA A 210 -8.78 -3.38 10.80
C ALA A 210 -9.21 -2.98 12.21
N GLN A 211 -8.23 -2.87 13.12
CA GLN A 211 -8.46 -2.18 14.39
C GLN A 211 -8.49 -0.68 14.12
N SER A 212 -9.53 -0.01 14.60
CA SER A 212 -9.66 1.45 14.55
C SER A 212 -9.87 2.02 15.93
N VAL A 213 -9.14 3.09 16.22
CA VAL A 213 -9.35 3.87 17.43
C VAL A 213 -10.34 4.98 17.09
N ILE A 214 -11.54 4.88 17.60
CA ILE A 214 -12.61 5.84 17.32
C ILE A 214 -13.02 6.58 18.57
N ARG A 215 -13.53 7.81 18.40
CA ARG A 215 -14.05 8.62 19.51
C ARG A 215 -15.30 7.98 20.09
N ASP A 216 -15.43 8.02 21.40
CA ASP A 216 -16.69 7.65 22.06
C ASP A 216 -17.61 8.87 22.12
N ASP A 217 -18.71 8.83 21.38
CA ASP A 217 -19.68 9.92 21.32
C ASP A 217 -20.40 10.18 22.64
N LYS A 218 -20.33 9.22 23.58
CA LYS A 218 -21.00 9.31 24.90
C LYS A 218 -20.14 9.94 25.98
N ALA A 219 -18.81 10.04 25.75
CA ALA A 219 -17.87 10.56 26.74
C ALA A 219 -16.79 11.40 26.07
N VAL A 220 -16.78 12.71 26.34
CA VAL A 220 -15.82 13.66 25.75
C VAL A 220 -14.38 13.27 26.10
N GLY A 221 -13.51 13.19 25.09
CA GLY A 221 -12.11 12.79 25.24
C GLY A 221 -11.88 11.30 25.46
N HIS A 222 -12.94 10.49 25.45
CA HIS A 222 -12.83 9.04 25.51
C HIS A 222 -12.72 8.42 24.12
N TRP A 223 -11.99 7.33 24.07
CA TRP A 223 -11.71 6.56 22.87
C TRP A 223 -12.02 5.08 23.10
N ARG A 224 -12.41 4.41 22.06
CA ARG A 224 -12.65 2.97 22.06
C ARG A 224 -11.95 2.32 20.88
N LEU A 225 -11.55 1.08 21.06
CA LEU A 225 -11.02 0.26 20.00
C LEU A 225 -12.16 -0.53 19.38
N VAL A 226 -12.26 -0.50 18.06
CA VAL A 226 -13.25 -1.25 17.30
C VAL A 226 -12.57 -2.03 16.19
N VAL A 227 -13.24 -3.07 15.73
CA VAL A 227 -12.89 -3.74 14.47
C VAL A 227 -13.91 -3.30 13.44
N GLU A 228 -13.44 -2.60 12.43
CA GLU A 228 -14.29 -2.17 11.33
C GLU A 228 -14.26 -3.25 10.24
N PRO A 229 -15.41 -3.88 9.94
CA PRO A 229 -15.49 -4.81 8.83
C PRO A 229 -15.34 -4.03 7.52
N ARG A 230 -14.47 -4.51 6.66
CA ARG A 230 -14.34 -3.99 5.31
C ARG A 230 -15.55 -4.41 4.49
N THR A 231 -16.17 -3.47 3.78
CA THR A 231 -17.34 -3.73 2.93
C THR A 231 -16.89 -4.10 1.50
N ALA A 232 -17.82 -4.64 0.70
CA ALA A 232 -17.55 -4.87 -0.70
C ALA A 232 -17.35 -3.56 -1.49
N ALA A 233 -17.98 -2.47 -1.05
CA ALA A 233 -17.79 -1.14 -1.64
C ALA A 233 -16.36 -0.63 -1.49
N ASP A 234 -15.72 -0.88 -0.33
CA ASP A 234 -14.29 -0.59 -0.12
C ASP A 234 -13.44 -1.36 -1.13
N ASP A 235 -13.69 -2.67 -1.24
CA ASP A 235 -12.96 -3.55 -2.15
C ASP A 235 -13.09 -3.10 -3.62
N TRP A 236 -14.30 -2.72 -4.05
CA TRP A 236 -14.53 -2.27 -5.43
C TRP A 236 -13.85 -0.93 -5.73
N ASN A 237 -13.96 0.04 -4.81
CA ASN A 237 -13.36 1.36 -4.99
C ASN A 237 -11.82 1.28 -5.03
N GLU A 238 -11.22 0.44 -4.19
CA GLU A 238 -9.78 0.17 -4.22
C GLU A 238 -9.31 -0.27 -5.61
N GLN A 239 -10.10 -1.08 -6.32
CA GLN A 239 -9.72 -1.59 -7.64
C GLN A 239 -9.53 -0.48 -8.68
N ILE A 240 -10.19 0.67 -8.53
CA ILE A 240 -10.01 1.82 -9.42
C ILE A 240 -8.62 2.42 -9.22
N SER A 241 -8.22 2.64 -7.97
CA SER A 241 -6.89 3.15 -7.62
C SER A 241 -5.78 2.19 -8.06
N LEU A 242 -5.96 0.88 -7.81
CA LEU A 242 -4.99 -0.14 -8.24
C LEU A 242 -4.85 -0.19 -9.76
N LEU A 243 -5.96 -0.14 -10.51
CA LEU A 243 -5.95 -0.08 -11.97
C LEU A 243 -5.18 1.14 -12.47
N THR A 244 -5.47 2.31 -11.90
CA THR A 244 -4.84 3.58 -12.30
C THR A 244 -3.34 3.55 -12.04
N GLY A 245 -2.90 3.05 -10.88
CA GLY A 245 -1.49 2.90 -10.55
C GLY A 245 -0.76 1.89 -11.45
N MET A 246 -1.43 0.82 -11.88
CA MET A 246 -0.89 -0.14 -12.86
C MET A 246 -0.74 0.52 -14.25
N CYS A 247 -1.73 1.30 -14.70
CA CYS A 247 -1.65 2.05 -15.95
C CYS A 247 -0.51 3.09 -15.90
N ALA A 248 -0.37 3.81 -14.78
CA ALA A 248 0.72 4.76 -14.56
C ALA A 248 2.10 4.08 -14.68
N ALA A 249 2.28 2.94 -14.02
CA ALA A 249 3.52 2.17 -14.12
C ALA A 249 3.81 1.73 -15.57
N ARG A 250 2.78 1.30 -16.31
CA ARG A 250 2.92 0.93 -17.74
C ARG A 250 3.34 2.14 -18.60
N ILE A 251 2.74 3.32 -18.43
CA ILE A 251 3.14 4.55 -19.13
C ILE A 251 4.61 4.88 -18.85
N MET A 252 5.02 4.85 -17.59
CA MET A 252 6.40 5.17 -17.20
C MET A 252 7.43 4.16 -17.74
N LEU A 253 7.08 2.88 -17.78
CA LEU A 253 7.98 1.82 -18.22
C LEU A 253 8.06 1.68 -19.75
N ASN A 254 6.95 1.89 -20.45
CA ASN A 254 6.85 1.65 -21.90
C ASN A 254 6.99 2.94 -22.73
N GLY A 255 6.90 4.11 -22.09
CA GLY A 255 6.99 5.41 -22.77
C GLY A 255 5.78 5.75 -23.65
N SER A 256 4.72 4.93 -23.62
CA SER A 256 3.51 5.10 -24.45
C SER A 256 2.28 4.58 -23.70
N ALA A 257 1.13 5.17 -24.01
CA ALA A 257 -0.19 4.79 -23.50
C ALA A 257 -0.80 3.57 -24.20
N SER A 258 -0.12 2.95 -25.17
CA SER A 258 -0.57 1.75 -25.88
C SER A 258 0.42 0.60 -25.66
N ASP A 259 -0.08 -0.66 -25.72
CA ASP A 259 0.72 -1.90 -25.62
C ASP A 259 1.69 -2.12 -26.81
N SER A 260 1.92 -1.09 -27.64
CA SER A 260 2.94 -1.12 -28.68
C SER A 260 4.31 -1.33 -28.06
N ALA A 261 5.15 -2.12 -28.73
CA ALA A 261 6.48 -2.52 -28.28
C ALA A 261 7.26 -1.35 -27.63
N PRO A 262 8.02 -1.61 -26.55
CA PRO A 262 8.74 -0.57 -25.83
C PRO A 262 9.59 0.23 -26.82
N SER A 263 9.32 1.54 -26.92
CA SER A 263 10.19 2.43 -27.65
C SER A 263 11.58 2.35 -27.01
N VAL A 264 12.62 2.22 -27.82
CA VAL A 264 14.02 2.31 -27.38
C VAL A 264 14.23 3.76 -26.92
N GLY A 265 13.76 4.07 -25.70
CA GLY A 265 13.77 5.40 -25.14
C GLY A 265 14.20 5.37 -23.66
N GLU A 266 14.50 6.53 -23.16
CA GLU A 266 14.86 6.73 -21.76
C GLU A 266 13.67 6.35 -20.84
N ARG A 267 13.91 5.47 -19.87
CA ARG A 267 12.93 5.12 -18.83
C ARG A 267 13.05 6.08 -17.67
N ILE A 268 11.98 6.81 -17.40
CA ILE A 268 11.85 7.66 -16.22
C ILE A 268 10.64 7.17 -15.45
N ALA A 269 10.84 6.70 -14.22
CA ALA A 269 9.76 6.14 -13.41
C ALA A 269 10.02 6.27 -11.91
N LEU A 270 8.95 6.43 -11.16
CA LEU A 270 8.89 6.29 -9.71
C LEU A 270 7.85 5.22 -9.39
N LEU A 271 8.32 4.00 -9.17
CA LEU A 271 7.46 2.84 -8.95
C LEU A 271 7.38 2.51 -7.46
N ARG A 272 6.20 2.10 -7.02
CA ARG A 272 6.03 1.41 -5.74
C ARG A 272 6.26 -0.07 -5.97
N THR A 273 7.26 -0.64 -5.33
CA THR A 273 7.69 -2.02 -5.55
C THR A 273 7.63 -2.82 -4.26
N MET A 274 7.35 -4.10 -4.39
CA MET A 274 7.38 -5.08 -3.30
C MET A 274 7.94 -6.39 -3.83
N PRO A 275 9.01 -6.92 -3.22
CA PRO A 275 9.58 -8.19 -3.68
C PRO A 275 8.59 -9.34 -3.51
N PRO A 276 8.72 -10.42 -4.28
CA PRO A 276 7.92 -11.61 -4.08
C PRO A 276 8.22 -12.23 -2.71
N PRO A 277 7.24 -12.92 -2.10
CA PRO A 277 7.47 -13.67 -0.86
C PRO A 277 8.60 -14.68 -1.02
N ALA A 278 9.38 -14.88 0.04
CA ALA A 278 10.37 -15.96 0.08
C ALA A 278 9.67 -17.33 0.04
N GLU A 279 10.18 -18.28 -0.76
CA GLU A 279 9.61 -19.63 -0.85
C GLU A 279 9.51 -20.30 0.54
N SER A 280 10.54 -20.13 1.38
CA SER A 280 10.54 -20.66 2.75
C SER A 280 9.39 -20.10 3.62
N ALA A 281 8.95 -18.87 3.38
CA ALA A 281 7.82 -18.27 4.08
C ALA A 281 6.49 -18.87 3.59
N ILE A 282 6.37 -19.12 2.28
CA ILE A 282 5.21 -19.82 1.70
C ILE A 282 5.15 -21.26 2.22
N ASP A 283 6.27 -21.96 2.29
CA ASP A 283 6.35 -23.33 2.83
C ASP A 283 5.98 -23.37 4.32
N SER A 284 6.36 -22.34 5.08
CA SER A 284 5.94 -22.22 6.49
C SER A 284 4.42 -22.11 6.56
N MET A 285 3.84 -21.17 5.81
CA MET A 285 2.41 -20.95 5.79
C MET A 285 1.62 -22.18 5.31
N ARG A 286 2.16 -22.99 4.38
CA ARG A 286 1.57 -24.27 3.98
C ARG A 286 1.52 -25.27 5.13
N ARG A 287 2.58 -25.34 5.95
CA ARG A 287 2.58 -26.21 7.14
C ARG A 287 1.55 -25.77 8.16
N THR A 288 1.46 -24.46 8.42
CA THR A 288 0.43 -23.89 9.30
C THR A 288 -0.98 -24.18 8.79
N ALA A 289 -1.24 -24.00 7.49
CA ALA A 289 -2.54 -24.31 6.88
C ALA A 289 -2.92 -25.78 7.08
N ALA A 290 -1.97 -26.70 6.82
CA ALA A 290 -2.18 -28.14 7.03
C ALA A 290 -2.44 -28.49 8.50
N ALA A 291 -1.72 -27.88 9.45
CA ALA A 291 -1.92 -28.07 10.89
C ALA A 291 -3.31 -27.58 11.35
N LEU A 292 -3.83 -26.52 10.73
CA LEU A 292 -5.15 -25.97 10.99
C LEU A 292 -6.27 -26.69 10.21
N GLY A 293 -5.95 -27.73 9.45
CA GLY A 293 -6.93 -28.49 8.66
C GLY A 293 -7.44 -27.75 7.42
N VAL A 294 -6.74 -26.72 6.97
CA VAL A 294 -7.07 -25.96 5.76
C VAL A 294 -6.42 -26.64 4.55
N ASP A 295 -7.25 -27.07 3.60
CA ASP A 295 -6.80 -27.67 2.35
C ASP A 295 -6.25 -26.57 1.42
N TRP A 296 -4.98 -26.70 1.05
CA TRP A 296 -4.30 -25.77 0.13
C TRP A 296 -3.57 -26.55 -0.98
N PRO A 297 -4.23 -26.77 -2.12
CA PRO A 297 -3.64 -27.45 -3.27
C PRO A 297 -2.31 -26.83 -3.71
N ALA A 298 -1.37 -27.67 -4.17
CA ALA A 298 -0.01 -27.22 -4.50
C ALA A 298 0.03 -26.20 -5.67
N ASP A 299 -0.92 -26.28 -6.57
CA ASP A 299 -1.07 -25.40 -7.73
C ASP A 299 -1.87 -24.12 -7.44
N GLN A 300 -2.49 -24.02 -6.25
CA GLN A 300 -3.25 -22.84 -5.86
C GLN A 300 -2.31 -21.75 -5.32
N SER A 301 -2.46 -20.51 -5.84
CA SER A 301 -1.71 -19.36 -5.35
C SER A 301 -2.12 -18.96 -3.92
N VAL A 302 -1.20 -18.29 -3.21
CA VAL A 302 -1.46 -17.72 -1.86
C VAL A 302 -2.72 -16.87 -1.88
N GLY A 303 -2.85 -15.95 -2.85
CA GLY A 303 -3.99 -15.04 -2.93
C GLY A 303 -5.32 -15.77 -3.10
N ARG A 304 -5.37 -16.81 -3.94
CA ARG A 304 -6.59 -17.61 -4.13
C ARG A 304 -6.94 -18.43 -2.89
N MET A 305 -5.95 -18.98 -2.21
CA MET A 305 -6.17 -19.69 -0.95
C MET A 305 -6.77 -18.76 0.10
N LEU A 306 -6.15 -17.60 0.33
CA LEU A 306 -6.64 -16.63 1.31
C LEU A 306 -8.04 -16.10 0.97
N ALA A 307 -8.33 -15.85 -0.31
CA ALA A 307 -9.63 -15.38 -0.76
C ALA A 307 -10.76 -16.41 -0.56
N GLY A 308 -10.42 -17.70 -0.48
CA GLY A 308 -11.37 -18.80 -0.26
C GLY A 308 -11.63 -19.14 1.20
N LEU A 309 -10.96 -18.50 2.16
CA LEU A 309 -11.14 -18.79 3.58
C LEU A 309 -12.50 -18.23 4.10
N ASP A 310 -13.09 -18.97 5.04
CA ASP A 310 -14.25 -18.47 5.79
C ASP A 310 -13.80 -17.33 6.73
N PRO A 311 -14.28 -16.09 6.56
CA PRO A 311 -13.85 -14.95 7.37
C PRO A 311 -14.14 -15.09 8.86
N ASN A 312 -15.04 -16.01 9.25
CA ASN A 312 -15.42 -16.25 10.64
C ASN A 312 -14.67 -17.41 11.29
N ALA A 313 -13.85 -18.15 10.55
CA ALA A 313 -13.09 -19.25 11.08
C ALA A 313 -11.82 -18.76 11.82
N PRO A 314 -11.49 -19.27 13.03
CA PRO A 314 -10.26 -18.92 13.73
C PRO A 314 -9.00 -19.15 12.88
N ALA A 315 -8.98 -20.22 12.09
CA ALA A 315 -7.87 -20.53 11.17
C ALA A 315 -7.61 -19.39 10.16
N THR A 316 -8.65 -18.66 9.75
CA THR A 316 -8.52 -17.53 8.85
C THR A 316 -7.71 -16.39 9.48
N LEU A 317 -7.97 -16.07 10.74
CA LEU A 317 -7.22 -15.03 11.46
C LEU A 317 -5.73 -15.40 11.55
N VAL A 318 -5.41 -16.66 11.87
CA VAL A 318 -4.04 -17.15 11.92
C VAL A 318 -3.35 -17.03 10.56
N LEU A 319 -3.97 -17.58 9.50
CA LEU A 319 -3.38 -17.58 8.16
C LEU A 319 -3.25 -16.17 7.58
N MET A 320 -4.21 -15.29 7.80
CA MET A 320 -4.13 -13.88 7.39
C MET A 320 -3.02 -13.15 8.15
N SER A 321 -2.87 -13.41 9.45
CA SER A 321 -1.79 -12.87 10.27
C SER A 321 -0.42 -13.34 9.76
N GLU A 322 -0.24 -14.62 9.49
CA GLU A 322 1.00 -15.17 8.94
C GLU A 322 1.30 -14.61 7.54
N ALA A 323 0.26 -14.42 6.71
CA ALA A 323 0.38 -13.84 5.39
C ALA A 323 0.89 -12.40 5.38
N THR A 324 0.74 -11.63 6.48
CA THR A 324 1.40 -10.31 6.61
C THR A 324 2.92 -10.43 6.47
N GLY A 325 3.48 -11.54 6.93
CA GLY A 325 4.90 -11.86 6.79
C GLY A 325 5.37 -12.06 5.36
N LEU A 326 4.46 -12.40 4.44
CA LEU A 326 4.76 -12.56 3.01
C LEU A 326 4.87 -11.22 2.28
N LEU A 327 4.20 -10.17 2.76
CA LEU A 327 4.10 -8.87 2.12
C LEU A 327 5.03 -7.85 2.79
N ARG A 328 6.34 -8.08 2.67
CA ARG A 328 7.38 -7.24 3.28
C ARG A 328 8.28 -6.60 2.25
N GLY A 329 8.92 -5.49 2.63
CA GLY A 329 9.94 -4.83 1.81
C GLY A 329 9.35 -3.93 0.72
N ALA A 330 8.12 -3.45 0.89
CA ALA A 330 7.58 -2.42 0.02
C ALA A 330 8.46 -1.16 0.06
N GLY A 331 8.72 -0.58 -1.12
CA GLY A 331 9.59 0.58 -1.24
C GLY A 331 9.35 1.32 -2.54
N TYR A 332 10.18 2.33 -2.81
CA TYR A 332 10.15 3.07 -4.06
C TYR A 332 11.38 2.74 -4.89
N THR A 333 11.17 2.46 -6.18
CA THR A 333 12.24 2.24 -7.17
C THR A 333 12.22 3.38 -8.19
N VAL A 334 13.35 4.07 -8.30
CA VAL A 334 13.55 5.16 -9.28
C VAL A 334 14.26 4.60 -10.51
N LEU A 335 13.73 4.89 -11.69
CA LEU A 335 14.41 4.71 -12.96
C LEU A 335 14.62 6.10 -13.58
N ASP A 336 15.86 6.41 -13.94
CA ASP A 336 16.22 7.63 -14.67
C ASP A 336 17.45 7.35 -15.54
N GLY A 337 17.26 6.93 -16.78
CA GLY A 337 18.36 6.60 -17.69
C GLY A 337 17.94 5.84 -18.94
N ALA A 338 18.82 5.83 -19.92
CA ALA A 338 18.63 5.09 -21.16
C ALA A 338 18.64 3.57 -20.92
N VAL A 339 17.71 2.86 -21.57
CA VAL A 339 17.78 1.40 -21.67
C VAL A 339 18.98 1.06 -22.53
N ALA A 340 20.02 0.45 -21.95
CA ALA A 340 21.14 -0.08 -22.72
C ALA A 340 20.57 -1.11 -23.72
N GLY A 341 20.53 -0.72 -25.00
CA GLY A 341 20.07 -1.59 -26.09
C GLY A 341 20.99 -2.80 -26.18
N ALA A 342 20.43 -3.99 -26.13
CA ALA A 342 21.10 -5.21 -26.50
C ALA A 342 21.27 -5.21 -28.02
N ASN A 343 22.29 -4.50 -28.54
CA ASN A 343 22.92 -4.73 -29.83
C ASN A 343 24.04 -3.73 -30.06
N GLY A 344 25.28 -4.19 -30.02
CA GLY A 344 26.45 -3.39 -30.34
C GLY A 344 27.70 -4.25 -30.36
N SER A 345 27.88 -5.04 -31.42
CA SER A 345 29.20 -5.58 -31.78
C SER A 345 30.07 -4.47 -32.35
N GLY A 346 31.25 -4.28 -31.81
CA GLY A 346 32.39 -3.83 -32.62
C GLY A 346 33.05 -2.51 -32.23
N ALA A 347 34.34 -2.66 -31.91
CA ALA A 347 35.48 -1.78 -32.10
C ALA A 347 35.75 -0.68 -31.05
N GLY A 348 36.83 -0.90 -30.39
CA GLY A 348 37.40 -0.07 -29.33
C GLY A 348 37.79 1.34 -29.71
N ARG A 349 37.70 2.21 -28.73
CA ARG A 349 38.64 3.33 -28.46
C ARG A 349 38.60 3.67 -26.98
N SER A 350 39.77 3.64 -26.40
CA SER A 350 40.05 4.08 -25.02
C SER A 350 39.85 5.57 -24.87
N ALA A 351 39.07 6.00 -23.88
CA ALA A 351 39.32 7.16 -23.01
C ALA A 351 38.03 7.55 -22.26
N GLY A 352 38.07 7.70 -20.95
CA GLY A 352 37.07 8.37 -20.14
C GLY A 352 36.00 7.41 -19.56
N ALA A 353 36.00 7.24 -18.27
CA ALA A 353 35.04 6.43 -17.54
C ALA A 353 33.59 6.88 -17.83
N PRO A 354 32.70 5.99 -18.27
CA PRO A 354 31.29 6.33 -18.38
C PRO A 354 30.66 6.18 -17.00
N SER A 355 29.93 7.21 -16.58
CA SER A 355 28.96 7.09 -15.49
C SER A 355 27.92 6.04 -15.88
N ALA A 356 27.95 4.92 -15.21
CA ALA A 356 26.94 3.89 -15.38
C ALA A 356 25.59 4.42 -14.89
N GLY A 357 24.63 4.55 -15.80
CA GLY A 357 23.22 4.72 -15.48
C GLY A 357 22.74 3.48 -14.72
N GLY A 358 22.77 3.53 -13.39
CA GLY A 358 22.41 2.42 -12.52
C GLY A 358 20.97 2.52 -12.05
N VAL A 359 20.33 1.39 -11.97
CA VAL A 359 19.14 1.21 -11.14
C VAL A 359 19.55 1.57 -9.71
N ARG A 360 19.09 2.71 -9.20
CA ARG A 360 19.32 3.07 -7.81
C ARG A 360 18.11 2.58 -7.01
N SER A 361 18.29 1.41 -6.40
CA SER A 361 17.41 0.97 -5.32
C SER A 361 17.88 1.68 -4.05
N ALA A 362 17.00 2.45 -3.41
CA ALA A 362 17.26 2.99 -2.08
C ALA A 362 17.14 1.88 -1.03
N VAL A 363 18.07 0.93 -1.06
CA VAL A 363 18.25 -0.09 -0.03
C VAL A 363 19.51 0.28 0.75
N GLY A 364 19.30 0.64 2.01
CA GLY A 364 20.20 0.63 3.14
C GLY A 364 21.68 0.97 2.93
N ALA A 365 22.11 2.13 3.41
CA ALA A 365 23.46 2.31 3.93
C ALA A 365 23.43 1.95 5.41
N GLU A 366 24.20 0.95 5.78
CA GLU A 366 24.51 0.62 7.17
C GLU A 366 25.27 1.79 7.80
N LEU A 367 24.79 2.24 8.97
CA LEU A 367 25.61 2.97 9.93
C LEU A 367 25.73 2.07 11.16
N GLU A 368 26.95 1.59 11.37
CA GLU A 368 27.41 1.04 12.65
C GLU A 368 27.25 2.09 13.76
N GLY A 369 26.77 1.66 14.92
CA GLY A 369 26.72 2.52 16.10
C GLY A 369 25.91 1.93 17.24
N ASP A 370 26.56 1.09 17.98
CA ASP A 370 26.50 0.84 19.43
C ASP A 370 25.20 0.31 20.09
N SER A 371 25.45 -0.80 20.74
CA SER A 371 24.57 -1.64 21.54
C SER A 371 23.94 -0.92 22.74
N ARG A 372 22.63 -1.13 22.99
CA ARG A 372 22.11 -1.58 24.30
C ARG A 372 20.65 -2.03 24.19
N SER A 373 20.43 -3.18 24.78
CA SER A 373 19.22 -3.97 24.94
C SER A 373 17.96 -3.20 25.35
N ALA A 374 16.87 -3.39 24.58
CA ALA A 374 15.50 -3.40 25.10
C ALA A 374 14.69 -4.36 24.23
N GLY A 375 14.01 -5.31 24.88
CA GLY A 375 13.24 -6.35 24.20
C GLY A 375 12.07 -5.78 23.41
N ASP A 376 12.05 -6.01 22.12
CA ASP A 376 10.96 -5.67 21.24
C ASP A 376 9.90 -6.77 21.23
N SER A 377 8.82 -6.52 21.95
CA SER A 377 7.56 -7.22 21.70
C SER A 377 6.92 -6.62 20.45
N GLN A 378 7.08 -7.28 19.31
CA GLN A 378 6.34 -6.92 18.09
C GLN A 378 4.90 -7.42 18.24
N SER A 379 3.98 -6.51 18.56
CA SER A 379 2.57 -6.78 18.35
C SER A 379 2.29 -6.76 16.83
N LEU A 380 1.42 -7.64 16.38
CA LEU A 380 0.85 -7.57 15.04
C LEU A 380 -0.01 -6.30 14.98
N GLY A 381 0.60 -5.19 14.59
CA GLY A 381 -0.07 -3.91 14.50
C GLY A 381 -1.15 -3.95 13.45
N GLY A 382 -2.37 -3.85 13.90
CA GLY A 382 -3.53 -3.61 13.06
C GLY A 382 -3.37 -2.31 12.30
N VAL A 383 -3.96 -2.31 11.16
CA VAL A 383 -3.93 -1.23 10.18
C VAL A 383 -5.21 -0.44 10.32
N GLY A 384 -5.13 0.86 10.22
CA GLY A 384 -6.21 1.59 9.66
C GLY A 384 -6.64 2.85 10.34
N SER A 385 -6.21 3.95 9.77
CA SER A 385 -7.00 5.17 9.79
C SER A 385 -7.97 5.15 8.61
N PRO A 386 -9.18 5.68 8.74
CA PRO A 386 -10.15 5.76 7.65
C PRO A 386 -9.64 6.78 6.63
N GLY A 387 -9.24 6.34 5.48
CA GLY A 387 -8.83 7.28 4.42
C GLY A 387 -8.11 6.64 3.25
N GLY A 388 -8.86 6.22 2.25
CA GLY A 388 -8.37 5.94 0.90
C GLY A 388 -7.84 4.54 0.67
N ALA A 389 -8.35 3.97 -0.38
CA ALA A 389 -8.08 2.64 -0.88
C ALA A 389 -6.66 2.49 -1.42
N ASP A 390 -5.69 2.12 -0.57
CA ASP A 390 -4.37 1.65 -0.99
C ASP A 390 -3.86 0.57 -0.05
N TRP A 391 -4.60 -0.53 -0.04
CA TRP A 391 -4.32 -1.68 0.80
C TRP A 391 -2.92 -2.29 0.61
N PRO A 392 -2.31 -2.34 -0.60
CA PRO A 392 -0.98 -2.91 -0.78
C PRO A 392 0.13 -2.23 0.02
N ASP A 393 -0.05 -0.97 0.40
CA ASP A 393 0.96 -0.22 1.16
C ASP A 393 0.94 -0.51 2.66
N ARG A 394 -0.18 -1.03 3.17
CA ARG A 394 -0.35 -1.29 4.60
C ARG A 394 0.39 -2.55 5.08
N ALA A 395 0.60 -3.51 4.18
CA ALA A 395 1.36 -4.72 4.50
C ALA A 395 2.88 -4.49 4.66
N GLY A 396 3.39 -3.33 4.22
CA GLY A 396 4.83 -3.00 4.28
C GLY A 396 5.33 -2.40 5.59
N SER A 397 4.45 -2.06 6.53
CA SER A 397 4.86 -1.37 7.77
C SER A 397 5.24 -2.27 8.94
N VAL A 398 5.24 -3.59 8.76
CA VAL A 398 5.75 -4.51 9.80
C VAL A 398 7.27 -4.52 9.72
N GLY A 399 7.91 -3.85 10.66
CA GLY A 399 9.37 -3.64 10.74
C GLY A 399 10.16 -4.94 10.67
N GLY A 400 11.11 -4.99 9.74
CA GLY A 400 12.03 -6.09 9.60
C GLY A 400 13.00 -6.17 10.77
N VAL A 401 13.14 -7.35 11.37
CA VAL A 401 14.30 -7.69 12.18
C VAL A 401 15.19 -8.59 11.35
N ALA A 402 16.38 -8.08 11.03
CA ALA A 402 17.45 -8.86 10.45
C ALA A 402 17.92 -9.91 11.48
N THR A 403 17.82 -11.17 11.15
CA THR A 403 18.51 -12.22 11.88
C THR A 403 19.82 -12.55 11.16
N SER A 404 20.93 -12.08 11.71
CA SER A 404 22.26 -12.63 11.43
C SER A 404 22.43 -13.91 12.25
N GLY A 405 22.71 -15.02 11.58
CA GLY A 405 23.12 -16.26 12.18
C GLY A 405 23.91 -17.08 11.18
N GLY A 406 25.22 -16.93 11.17
CA GLY A 406 26.13 -17.87 10.54
C GLY A 406 26.68 -18.87 11.55
N PRO A 407 27.76 -19.65 11.24
CA PRO A 407 27.70 -20.82 10.36
C PRO A 407 28.09 -22.11 11.12
N GLY A 408 27.68 -23.21 10.63
CA GLY A 408 28.17 -24.53 11.10
C GLY A 408 28.46 -25.43 9.91
N ALA A 409 29.72 -25.50 9.54
CA ALA A 409 30.22 -26.44 8.56
C ALA A 409 30.33 -27.83 9.17
N VAL A 410 29.86 -28.86 8.50
CA VAL A 410 30.40 -30.20 8.60
C VAL A 410 30.43 -30.86 7.21
N ASP A 411 31.65 -31.11 6.82
CA ASP A 411 32.12 -31.88 5.69
C ASP A 411 31.65 -33.36 5.75
N ARG A 412 31.24 -33.94 4.64
CA ARG A 412 31.53 -35.36 4.34
C ARG A 412 31.49 -35.66 2.84
N LYS A 413 32.62 -36.19 2.42
CA LYS A 413 33.01 -36.74 1.12
C LYS A 413 32.21 -37.99 0.70
N GLY A 414 32.21 -38.22 -0.62
CA GLY A 414 32.15 -39.55 -1.25
C GLY A 414 31.35 -39.55 -2.53
N SER A 415 31.94 -39.56 -3.55
CA SER A 415 32.66 -40.38 -4.55
C SER A 415 31.79 -40.76 -5.76
N ALA A 416 32.22 -40.27 -6.91
CA ALA A 416 32.53 -40.90 -8.19
C ALA A 416 31.53 -41.90 -8.84
N GLY A 417 31.26 -41.64 -10.12
CA GLY A 417 30.69 -42.61 -11.06
C GLY A 417 30.54 -42.06 -12.47
N THR A 418 31.56 -42.25 -13.27
CA THR A 418 31.72 -41.96 -14.69
C THR A 418 30.93 -42.86 -15.63
N ARG A 419 30.56 -42.35 -16.80
CA ARG A 419 30.57 -42.87 -18.19
C ARG A 419 29.34 -42.37 -18.94
N GLY A 420 29.41 -41.70 -20.09
CA GLY A 420 30.21 -41.92 -21.29
C GLY A 420 29.26 -42.36 -22.38
N GLY A 421 29.04 -41.57 -23.43
CA GLY A 421 28.27 -41.99 -24.56
C GLY A 421 28.12 -40.88 -25.59
N VAL A 422 28.85 -40.99 -26.68
CA VAL A 422 29.05 -40.06 -27.82
C VAL A 422 28.11 -40.47 -28.99
N VAL A 423 27.92 -39.50 -29.93
CA VAL A 423 27.53 -39.58 -31.37
C VAL A 423 26.04 -39.36 -31.66
N SER A 424 25.61 -38.55 -32.61
CA SER A 424 26.15 -38.07 -33.89
C SER A 424 25.24 -37.00 -34.50
N ALA A 425 25.78 -36.21 -35.41
CA ALA A 425 25.20 -35.13 -36.15
C ALA A 425 24.25 -35.54 -37.28
N GLY A 426 23.33 -34.61 -37.65
CA GLY A 426 22.66 -34.56 -38.96
C GLY A 426 21.78 -33.32 -39.06
N PRO A 427 21.79 -32.61 -40.23
CA PRO A 427 21.32 -31.21 -40.29
C PRO A 427 19.86 -31.09 -40.75
N GLY A 428 19.14 -30.15 -40.19
CA GLY A 428 17.80 -29.78 -40.64
C GLY A 428 17.47 -28.35 -40.27
N GLY A 429 17.40 -27.47 -41.26
CA GLY A 429 17.09 -26.07 -41.08
C GLY A 429 15.66 -25.81 -40.60
N GLY A 430 15.54 -24.89 -39.68
CA GLY A 430 14.27 -24.34 -39.22
C GLY A 430 14.49 -22.95 -38.64
N ARG A 431 14.00 -21.94 -39.31
CA ARG A 431 13.93 -20.56 -38.84
C ARG A 431 13.17 -20.52 -37.53
N THR A 432 13.84 -20.25 -36.43
CA THR A 432 13.21 -19.93 -35.15
C THR A 432 13.39 -18.44 -34.89
N GLY A 433 12.25 -17.73 -34.82
CA GLY A 433 12.20 -16.37 -34.37
C GLY A 433 12.76 -16.27 -32.95
N ALA A 434 13.77 -15.44 -32.77
CA ALA A 434 14.35 -15.13 -31.46
C ALA A 434 13.31 -14.36 -30.64
N LYS A 435 12.80 -14.97 -29.55
CA LYS A 435 12.16 -14.26 -28.47
C LYS A 435 13.21 -13.37 -27.80
N PRO A 436 12.88 -12.11 -27.47
CA PRO A 436 13.80 -11.28 -26.70
C PRO A 436 13.93 -11.87 -25.28
N THR A 437 15.12 -12.32 -24.93
CA THR A 437 15.47 -12.73 -23.58
C THR A 437 15.73 -11.48 -22.73
N SER A 438 14.66 -10.91 -22.16
CA SER A 438 14.81 -10.02 -21.00
C SER A 438 15.33 -10.87 -19.83
N ASN A 439 16.37 -10.39 -19.15
CA ASN A 439 16.93 -11.08 -17.98
C ASN A 439 15.84 -11.18 -16.89
N PRO A 440 15.40 -12.38 -16.49
CA PRO A 440 14.26 -12.56 -15.57
C PRO A 440 14.44 -11.85 -14.22
N GLN A 441 15.68 -11.68 -13.75
CA GLN A 441 15.96 -11.03 -12.48
C GLN A 441 15.71 -9.52 -12.49
N THR A 442 15.85 -8.84 -13.62
CA THR A 442 15.61 -7.39 -13.73
C THR A 442 14.12 -7.06 -13.78
N VAL A 443 13.30 -7.96 -14.30
CA VAL A 443 11.84 -7.76 -14.41
C VAL A 443 11.15 -7.98 -13.05
N ASN A 444 11.60 -8.95 -12.26
CA ASN A 444 11.01 -9.22 -10.94
C ASN A 444 11.20 -8.09 -9.92
N ASN A 445 12.22 -7.24 -10.08
CA ASN A 445 12.49 -6.13 -9.15
C ASN A 445 11.58 -4.90 -9.36
N LEU A 446 10.77 -4.85 -10.43
CA LEU A 446 9.87 -3.73 -10.73
C LEU A 446 8.40 -4.05 -10.39
N GLN A 447 8.15 -5.24 -9.90
CA GLN A 447 6.81 -5.70 -9.53
C GLN A 447 6.43 -5.26 -8.11
N HIS A 448 5.14 -5.14 -7.89
CA HIS A 448 4.55 -5.10 -6.56
C HIS A 448 3.83 -6.43 -6.30
N SER A 449 4.42 -7.30 -5.50
CA SER A 449 3.95 -8.70 -5.36
C SER A 449 2.51 -8.82 -4.83
N ALA A 450 2.08 -7.92 -3.94
CA ALA A 450 0.69 -7.89 -3.46
C ALA A 450 -0.31 -7.58 -4.59
N ILE A 451 0.10 -6.87 -5.64
CA ILE A 451 -0.76 -6.51 -6.78
C ILE A 451 -0.59 -7.50 -7.95
N GLY A 452 0.55 -8.19 -8.00
CA GLY A 452 0.92 -9.07 -9.11
C GLY A 452 1.26 -8.32 -10.40
N ALA A 453 1.66 -7.04 -10.31
CA ALA A 453 1.98 -6.18 -11.45
C ALA A 453 2.92 -5.03 -11.05
N PRO A 454 3.60 -4.37 -12.02
CA PRO A 454 4.21 -3.06 -11.78
C PRO A 454 3.15 -2.05 -11.35
N TYR A 455 3.50 -1.18 -10.41
CA TYR A 455 2.58 -0.25 -9.78
C TYR A 455 3.25 1.07 -9.43
N ALA A 456 2.50 2.17 -9.48
CA ALA A 456 2.94 3.48 -9.04
C ALA A 456 1.84 4.21 -8.29
N HIS A 457 2.22 5.01 -7.33
CA HIS A 457 1.32 5.92 -6.64
C HIS A 457 1.03 7.16 -7.50
N VAL A 458 -0.24 7.39 -7.83
CA VAL A 458 -0.70 8.55 -8.62
C VAL A 458 -2.08 9.04 -8.18
N THR A 459 -2.69 8.42 -7.17
CA THR A 459 -4.11 8.60 -6.87
C THR A 459 -4.40 9.43 -5.62
N ALA A 460 -3.38 9.83 -4.86
CA ALA A 460 -3.58 10.56 -3.60
C ALA A 460 -2.54 11.68 -3.37
N PRO A 461 -2.40 12.65 -4.28
CA PRO A 461 -1.37 13.70 -4.21
C PRO A 461 -1.57 14.72 -3.08
N LEU A 462 -2.79 14.85 -2.53
CA LEU A 462 -3.05 15.70 -1.36
C LEU A 462 -2.41 15.15 -0.09
N ARG A 463 -2.18 13.83 -0.03
CA ARG A 463 -1.63 13.15 1.15
C ARG A 463 -0.33 12.39 0.92
N ARG A 464 0.17 12.23 -0.33
CA ARG A 464 1.45 11.56 -0.64
C ARG A 464 2.26 12.34 -1.66
N LEU A 465 3.52 12.61 -1.31
CA LEU A 465 4.44 13.36 -2.16
C LEU A 465 4.74 12.67 -3.50
N ALA A 466 4.90 11.34 -3.49
CA ALA A 466 5.25 10.56 -4.68
C ALA A 466 4.26 10.72 -5.83
N ASP A 467 2.97 10.86 -5.51
CA ASP A 467 1.88 10.93 -6.48
C ASP A 467 2.02 12.13 -7.41
N ARG A 468 2.47 13.28 -6.89
CA ARG A 468 2.76 14.46 -7.70
C ARG A 468 3.79 14.18 -8.77
N PHE A 469 4.92 13.56 -8.41
CA PHE A 469 6.02 13.27 -9.33
C PHE A 469 5.65 12.23 -10.38
N ALA A 470 5.02 11.15 -9.95
CA ALA A 470 4.56 10.07 -10.86
C ALA A 470 3.50 10.58 -11.85
N THR A 471 2.57 11.44 -11.40
CA THR A 471 1.56 12.05 -12.27
C THR A 471 2.19 12.96 -13.32
N GLU A 472 3.19 13.77 -12.97
CA GLU A 472 3.90 14.64 -13.93
C GLU A 472 4.63 13.83 -15.02
N ILE A 473 5.26 12.70 -14.65
CA ILE A 473 5.86 11.80 -15.63
C ILE A 473 4.80 11.29 -16.61
N CYS A 474 3.65 10.81 -16.09
CA CYS A 474 2.57 10.26 -16.91
C CYS A 474 1.96 11.34 -17.83
N LEU A 475 1.73 12.55 -17.33
CA LEU A 475 1.22 13.68 -18.12
C LEU A 475 2.19 14.03 -19.27
N ALA A 476 3.49 14.14 -18.99
CA ALA A 476 4.50 14.42 -20.01
C ALA A 476 4.54 13.31 -21.08
N ARG A 477 4.52 12.04 -20.66
CA ARG A 477 4.52 10.90 -21.59
C ARG A 477 3.27 10.83 -22.47
N CYS A 478 2.09 11.09 -21.89
CA CYS A 478 0.85 11.11 -22.67
C CYS A 478 0.77 12.32 -23.62
N ALA A 479 1.36 13.45 -23.25
CA ALA A 479 1.46 14.63 -24.09
C ALA A 479 2.56 14.54 -25.18
N GLY A 480 3.43 13.52 -25.12
CA GLY A 480 4.60 13.39 -26.01
C GLY A 480 5.65 14.46 -25.76
N THR A 481 5.73 15.02 -24.56
CA THR A 481 6.70 16.04 -24.15
C THR A 481 7.79 15.45 -23.28
N GLU A 482 8.88 16.18 -23.10
CA GLU A 482 9.92 15.78 -22.15
C GLU A 482 9.42 15.89 -20.72
N VAL A 483 9.86 14.95 -19.87
CA VAL A 483 9.60 15.01 -18.43
C VAL A 483 10.34 16.22 -17.86
N PRO A 484 9.66 17.12 -17.14
CA PRO A 484 10.27 18.34 -16.60
C PRO A 484 11.52 18.03 -15.75
N GLN A 485 12.55 18.86 -15.88
CA GLN A 485 13.82 18.63 -15.18
C GLN A 485 13.66 18.59 -13.66
N TRP A 486 12.80 19.45 -13.09
CA TRP A 486 12.53 19.43 -11.66
C TRP A 486 11.93 18.09 -11.15
N VAL A 487 11.17 17.39 -12.01
CA VAL A 487 10.66 16.07 -11.69
C VAL A 487 11.79 15.08 -11.61
N ARG A 488 12.68 15.06 -12.63
CA ARG A 488 13.85 14.16 -12.67
C ARG A 488 14.76 14.36 -11.47
N ASP A 489 15.10 15.62 -11.17
CA ASP A 489 15.95 15.98 -10.03
C ASP A 489 15.31 15.60 -8.69
N GLY A 490 13.99 15.60 -8.62
CA GLY A 490 13.22 15.30 -7.42
C GLY A 490 12.94 13.80 -7.17
N LEU A 491 13.16 12.88 -8.13
CA LEU A 491 12.76 11.47 -7.99
C LEU A 491 13.43 10.76 -6.82
N VAL A 492 14.75 10.85 -6.71
CA VAL A 492 15.51 10.21 -5.62
C VAL A 492 15.18 10.83 -4.26
N PRO A 493 15.22 12.18 -4.10
CA PRO A 493 14.78 12.80 -2.84
C PRO A 493 13.35 12.42 -2.43
N THR A 494 12.42 12.32 -3.39
CA THR A 494 11.04 11.91 -3.12
C THR A 494 10.97 10.48 -2.63
N ALA A 495 11.66 9.53 -3.28
CA ALA A 495 11.70 8.14 -2.84
C ALA A 495 12.25 7.99 -1.42
N GLU A 496 13.30 8.75 -1.08
CA GLU A 496 13.88 8.78 0.26
C GLU A 496 12.93 9.41 1.30
N SER A 497 12.25 10.50 0.94
CA SER A 497 11.27 11.15 1.80
C SER A 497 10.10 10.21 2.08
N MET A 498 9.55 9.58 1.06
CA MET A 498 8.48 8.58 1.21
C MET A 498 8.90 7.40 2.09
N LYS A 499 10.12 6.86 1.92
CA LYS A 499 10.62 5.77 2.76
C LYS A 499 10.69 6.17 4.24
N ARG A 500 11.17 7.38 4.55
CA ARG A 500 11.23 7.89 5.93
C ARG A 500 9.83 8.08 6.50
N SER A 501 8.95 8.73 5.75
CA SER A 501 7.60 9.04 6.21
C SER A 501 6.71 7.80 6.33
N ASP A 502 6.85 6.79 5.45
CA ASP A 502 6.15 5.49 5.57
C ASP A 502 6.55 4.78 6.88
N SER A 503 7.86 4.70 7.15
CA SER A 503 8.36 4.11 8.40
C SER A 503 7.86 4.86 9.63
N LEU A 504 7.81 6.20 9.56
CA LEU A 504 7.33 7.03 10.65
C LEU A 504 5.82 6.86 10.86
N ALA A 505 5.04 6.85 9.78
CA ALA A 505 3.59 6.66 9.85
C ALA A 505 3.21 5.34 10.53
N GLY A 506 3.87 4.23 10.15
CA GLY A 506 3.63 2.95 10.81
C GLY A 506 4.00 2.93 12.30
N LYS A 507 5.03 3.68 12.71
CA LYS A 507 5.38 3.82 14.14
C LYS A 507 4.35 4.64 14.91
N VAL A 508 3.88 5.74 14.32
CA VAL A 508 2.85 6.61 14.92
C VAL A 508 1.55 5.87 15.10
N GLU A 509 1.09 5.17 14.06
CA GLU A 509 -0.12 4.36 14.09
C GLU A 509 -0.06 3.30 15.18
N ARG A 510 1.02 2.53 15.22
CA ARG A 510 1.24 1.52 16.27
C ARG A 510 1.25 2.13 17.66
N ALA A 511 1.93 3.26 17.86
CA ALA A 511 1.98 3.93 19.14
C ALA A 511 0.59 4.40 19.61
N CYS A 512 -0.27 4.84 18.68
CA CYS A 512 -1.65 5.22 18.97
C CYS A 512 -2.49 4.01 19.40
N ILE A 513 -2.36 2.88 18.68
CA ILE A 513 -3.06 1.64 19.01
C ILE A 513 -2.56 1.10 20.34
N ASP A 514 -1.25 0.93 20.54
CA ASP A 514 -0.65 0.40 21.77
C ASP A 514 -1.04 1.26 23.00
N LEU A 515 -1.07 2.58 22.83
CA LEU A 515 -1.52 3.49 23.90
C LEU A 515 -2.99 3.26 24.25
N THR A 516 -3.84 3.12 23.24
CA THR A 516 -5.28 2.89 23.45
C THR A 516 -5.52 1.53 24.07
N GLU A 517 -4.90 0.46 23.57
CA GLU A 517 -5.01 -0.90 24.11
C GLU A 517 -4.60 -0.96 25.58
N SER A 518 -3.42 -0.44 25.88
CA SER A 518 -2.90 -0.44 27.26
C SER A 518 -3.76 0.39 28.20
N THR A 519 -4.34 1.51 27.72
CA THR A 519 -5.23 2.35 28.54
C THR A 519 -6.57 1.65 28.81
N LEU A 520 -7.18 1.05 27.79
CA LEU A 520 -8.44 0.30 27.92
C LEU A 520 -8.33 -0.91 28.87
N LEU A 521 -7.14 -1.51 28.93
CA LEU A 521 -6.88 -2.70 29.73
C LEU A 521 -6.26 -2.41 31.11
N ALA A 522 -5.79 -1.18 31.39
CA ALA A 522 -5.05 -0.85 32.61
C ALA A 522 -5.78 -1.23 33.90
N GLU A 523 -7.11 -1.01 33.97
CA GLU A 523 -7.93 -1.33 35.13
C GLU A 523 -8.36 -2.80 35.20
N ARG A 524 -7.98 -3.61 34.18
CA ARG A 524 -8.38 -5.02 34.04
C ARG A 524 -7.24 -5.99 34.31
N ASN A 525 -6.12 -5.53 34.89
CA ASN A 525 -5.01 -6.39 35.28
C ASN A 525 -5.48 -7.53 36.19
N GLY A 526 -5.08 -8.76 35.89
CA GLY A 526 -5.53 -9.98 36.55
C GLY A 526 -6.84 -10.59 36.00
N ALA A 527 -7.56 -9.87 35.12
CA ALA A 527 -8.78 -10.41 34.51
C ALA A 527 -8.46 -11.57 33.55
N ILE A 528 -9.45 -12.45 33.39
CA ILE A 528 -9.39 -13.60 32.47
C ILE A 528 -10.19 -13.26 31.20
N PHE A 529 -9.62 -13.61 30.04
CA PHE A 529 -10.22 -13.40 28.74
C PHE A 529 -10.27 -14.70 27.94
N GLU A 530 -11.31 -14.88 27.17
CA GLU A 530 -11.32 -15.85 26.07
C GLU A 530 -10.48 -15.27 24.93
N ALA A 531 -9.57 -16.08 24.40
CA ALA A 531 -8.62 -15.67 23.38
C ALA A 531 -8.43 -16.74 22.30
N VAL A 532 -8.12 -16.31 21.09
CA VAL A 532 -7.65 -17.19 20.01
C VAL A 532 -6.14 -17.05 19.91
N VAL A 533 -5.42 -18.17 19.86
CA VAL A 533 -3.98 -18.19 19.69
C VAL A 533 -3.65 -17.94 18.23
N VAL A 534 -3.12 -16.75 17.93
CA VAL A 534 -2.76 -16.33 16.55
C VAL A 534 -1.38 -16.81 16.13
N ARG A 535 -0.51 -17.07 17.11
CA ARG A 535 0.83 -17.61 16.88
C ARG A 535 1.36 -18.29 18.14
N GLU A 536 2.00 -19.45 17.98
CA GLU A 536 2.69 -20.13 19.08
C GLU A 536 4.05 -19.48 19.40
N ALA A 537 4.57 -19.76 20.60
CA ALA A 537 5.90 -19.33 20.99
C ALA A 537 6.98 -20.13 20.23
N ASN A 538 8.07 -19.47 19.82
CA ASN A 538 9.15 -20.14 19.06
C ASN A 538 10.53 -20.06 19.74
N GLY A 539 10.57 -19.90 21.05
CA GLY A 539 11.81 -19.81 21.84
C GLY A 539 12.48 -18.44 21.83
N THR A 540 12.31 -17.62 20.78
CA THR A 540 12.81 -16.23 20.70
C THR A 540 11.70 -15.21 20.82
N ARG A 541 10.47 -15.62 20.54
CA ARG A 541 9.28 -14.75 20.63
C ARG A 541 8.20 -15.44 21.46
N PRO A 542 7.46 -14.68 22.28
CA PRO A 542 6.30 -15.21 22.98
C PRO A 542 5.21 -15.62 21.99
N ALA A 543 4.27 -16.42 22.46
CA ALA A 543 3.02 -16.62 21.73
C ALA A 543 2.26 -15.31 21.59
N GLU A 544 1.36 -15.22 20.61
CA GLU A 544 0.44 -14.09 20.45
C GLU A 544 -1.00 -14.58 20.51
N VAL A 545 -1.84 -13.82 21.18
CA VAL A 545 -3.25 -14.13 21.37
C VAL A 545 -4.11 -12.92 20.98
N PHE A 546 -5.26 -13.20 20.40
CA PHE A 546 -6.30 -12.22 20.11
C PHE A 546 -7.45 -12.36 21.09
N ILE A 547 -7.82 -11.27 21.77
CA ILE A 547 -9.05 -11.13 22.55
C ILE A 547 -10.06 -10.28 21.78
N ALA A 548 -11.36 -10.54 21.92
CA ALA A 548 -12.39 -9.86 21.12
C ALA A 548 -13.00 -8.63 21.80
N ASP A 549 -12.88 -8.52 23.13
CA ASP A 549 -13.47 -7.40 23.91
C ASP A 549 -12.55 -6.91 25.03
N PRO A 550 -11.83 -5.78 24.78
CA PRO A 550 -11.66 -5.06 23.51
C PRO A 550 -10.88 -5.91 22.48
N PRO A 551 -11.00 -5.61 21.17
CA PRO A 551 -10.29 -6.37 20.14
C PRO A 551 -8.78 -6.04 20.17
N VAL A 552 -7.99 -6.89 20.84
CA VAL A 552 -6.56 -6.67 21.10
C VAL A 552 -5.76 -7.91 20.74
N VAL A 553 -4.64 -7.71 20.06
CA VAL A 553 -3.62 -8.74 19.85
C VAL A 553 -2.44 -8.43 20.75
N GLY A 554 -2.02 -9.41 21.57
CA GLY A 554 -0.91 -9.19 22.48
C GLY A 554 -0.07 -10.42 22.75
N PRO A 555 1.18 -10.20 23.25
CA PRO A 555 2.07 -11.30 23.62
C PRO A 555 1.51 -12.08 24.81
N CYS A 556 1.67 -13.40 24.76
CA CYS A 556 1.26 -14.33 25.80
C CYS A 556 2.45 -15.10 26.33
N ILE A 557 2.67 -15.01 27.63
CA ILE A 557 3.68 -15.81 28.36
C ILE A 557 3.11 -17.22 28.51
N GLY A 558 3.90 -18.23 28.18
CA GLY A 558 3.49 -19.63 28.12
C GLY A 558 3.52 -20.16 26.69
N ALA A 559 2.95 -21.33 26.49
CA ALA A 559 2.95 -22.00 25.19
C ALA A 559 1.54 -22.52 24.84
N PRO A 560 0.56 -21.61 24.62
CA PRO A 560 -0.75 -22.04 24.14
C PRO A 560 -0.63 -22.53 22.69
N PRO A 561 -1.38 -23.59 22.30
CA PRO A 561 -1.35 -24.13 20.94
C PRO A 561 -1.95 -23.17 19.93
N GLU A 562 -1.31 -23.03 18.77
CA GLU A 562 -1.75 -22.14 17.68
C GLU A 562 -3.12 -22.56 17.13
N GLY A 563 -3.99 -21.59 16.86
CA GLY A 563 -5.33 -21.80 16.31
C GLY A 563 -6.40 -22.19 17.34
N GLU A 564 -6.02 -22.49 18.58
CA GLU A 564 -6.97 -22.88 19.63
C GLU A 564 -7.59 -21.68 20.34
N GLN A 565 -8.82 -21.90 20.84
CA GLN A 565 -9.47 -21.00 21.78
C GLN A 565 -9.06 -21.37 23.21
N VAL A 566 -8.48 -20.43 23.92
CA VAL A 566 -7.94 -20.62 25.26
C VAL A 566 -8.37 -19.51 26.20
N GLN A 567 -8.31 -19.78 27.52
CA GLN A 567 -8.42 -18.75 28.52
C GLN A 567 -7.04 -18.21 28.88
N VAL A 568 -6.89 -16.89 28.84
CA VAL A 568 -5.64 -16.19 29.21
C VAL A 568 -5.89 -15.16 30.29
N ARG A 569 -4.90 -14.95 31.15
CA ARG A 569 -4.93 -13.91 32.18
C ARG A 569 -4.16 -12.68 31.71
N LEU A 570 -4.73 -11.49 31.82
CA LEU A 570 -3.99 -10.24 31.63
C LEU A 570 -2.97 -10.08 32.76
N VAL A 571 -1.70 -10.16 32.42
CA VAL A 571 -0.59 -10.06 33.39
C VAL A 571 -0.19 -8.62 33.61
N ALA A 572 -0.16 -7.82 32.53
CA ALA A 572 0.19 -6.41 32.61
C ALA A 572 -0.51 -5.62 31.48
N ALA A 573 -0.96 -4.43 31.80
CA ALA A 573 -1.32 -3.37 30.88
C ALA A 573 -0.85 -2.04 31.46
N ASP A 574 0.12 -1.40 30.81
CA ASP A 574 0.76 -0.18 31.28
C ASP A 574 0.75 0.90 30.19
N PRO A 575 -0.10 1.92 30.30
CA PRO A 575 -0.17 3.04 29.35
C PRO A 575 1.14 3.83 29.22
N THR A 576 1.96 3.87 30.28
CA THR A 576 3.22 4.63 30.28
C THR A 576 4.24 4.02 29.32
N THR A 577 4.34 2.69 29.34
CA THR A 577 5.22 1.93 28.43
C THR A 577 4.50 1.47 27.19
N ARG A 578 3.17 1.67 27.11
CA ARG A 578 2.31 1.20 26.02
C ARG A 578 2.43 -0.31 25.77
N LYS A 579 2.56 -1.09 26.86
CA LYS A 579 2.73 -2.54 26.80
C LYS A 579 1.59 -3.26 27.46
N ILE A 580 1.21 -4.37 26.84
CA ILE A 580 0.28 -5.35 27.36
C ILE A 580 0.94 -6.72 27.36
N SER A 581 0.53 -7.62 28.24
CA SER A 581 0.93 -9.03 28.18
C SER A 581 -0.11 -9.92 28.82
N PHE A 582 -0.28 -11.09 28.25
CA PHE A 582 -1.15 -12.14 28.76
C PHE A 582 -0.32 -13.32 29.30
N GLY A 583 -0.93 -14.19 30.07
CA GLY A 583 -0.32 -15.40 30.61
C GLY A 583 -1.21 -16.62 30.40
N TYR A 584 -0.58 -17.77 30.08
CA TYR A 584 -1.19 -19.08 29.90
C TYR A 584 -0.29 -20.16 30.50
N PRO A 585 -0.81 -21.20 31.19
CA PRO A 585 -2.21 -21.34 31.61
C PRO A 585 -2.60 -20.32 32.71
N ILE A 586 -3.91 -20.20 32.96
CA ILE A 586 -4.46 -19.27 33.95
C ILE A 586 -4.25 -19.74 35.39
#